data_ff880948ce341a74b51fde3318927bbf
#
_entry.id   ff880948ce341a74b51fde3318927bbf
#
_cell.length_a   1.000
_cell.length_b   1.000
_cell.length_c   1.000
_cell.angle_alpha   90.00
_cell.angle_beta   90.00
_cell.angle_gamma   90.00
#
_symmetry.space_group_name_H-M   'P 1'
#
loop_
_entity.id
_entity.type
_entity.pdbx_description
1 polymer ?
#
loop_
_entity_poly.entity_id
_entity_poly.type
_entity_poly.pdbx_seq_one_letter_code
_entity_poly.pdbx_strand_id
1 'polypeptide(L)'
;KNSLKNFTNIKIHEQLNNGYGNALIEGINNCETEYCCIINADGSMDPKYLKDMMLLSKEIDLVYGSRYQKPGGGSEDDDIITLVGNFFFTFLGNILFNLKITDILYTFVLGKTSSFKKLNLKNSDFRICVELPIKSKLYNLSYICSPSYERKRIGGKKKVNPLKDGLLILIEIVKYFLRIKK
;
A
#
# COMPACT_ATOMS: atom_id res chain seq x y z
N LYS A 1 -18.79 1.24 15.37
CA LYS A 1 -18.59 2.54 16.06
C LYS A 1 -18.63 2.41 17.61
N ASN A 2 -19.54 1.61 18.17
CA ASN A 2 -19.68 1.52 19.64
C ASN A 2 -18.49 0.85 20.35
N SER A 3 -17.83 -0.11 19.73
CA SER A 3 -16.67 -0.83 20.30
C SER A 3 -15.39 0.03 20.42
N LEU A 4 -15.33 1.17 19.74
CA LEU A 4 -14.16 2.04 19.76
C LEU A 4 -14.27 3.21 20.76
N LYS A 5 -15.43 3.40 21.39
CA LYS A 5 -15.68 4.53 22.31
C LYS A 5 -14.80 4.53 23.57
N ASN A 6 -14.24 3.38 23.92
CA ASN A 6 -13.40 3.25 25.13
C ASN A 6 -11.92 3.59 24.89
N PHE A 7 -11.54 3.93 23.65
CA PHE A 7 -10.18 4.28 23.30
C PHE A 7 -10.06 5.80 23.09
N THR A 8 -9.28 6.47 23.91
CA THR A 8 -9.12 7.94 23.89
C THR A 8 -8.20 8.44 22.78
N ASN A 9 -7.38 7.56 22.20
CA ASN A 9 -6.40 7.87 21.16
C ASN A 9 -6.86 7.52 19.74
N ILE A 10 -8.16 7.24 19.55
CA ILE A 10 -8.74 6.92 18.23
C ILE A 10 -9.52 8.12 17.72
N LYS A 11 -9.14 8.60 16.53
CA LYS A 11 -9.94 9.53 15.73
C LYS A 11 -10.64 8.76 14.61
N ILE A 12 -11.95 8.86 14.52
CA ILE A 12 -12.76 8.24 13.46
C ILE A 12 -13.06 9.28 12.41
N HIS A 13 -12.56 9.06 11.18
CA HIS A 13 -12.90 9.84 10.01
C HIS A 13 -13.86 9.05 9.12
N GLU A 14 -15.00 9.64 8.79
CA GLU A 14 -15.86 9.12 7.72
C GLU A 14 -15.37 9.72 6.41
N GLN A 15 -15.00 8.85 5.46
CA GLN A 15 -14.54 9.31 4.16
C GLN A 15 -15.65 10.08 3.42
N LEU A 16 -15.27 11.17 2.78
CA LEU A 16 -16.20 12.02 2.04
C LEU A 16 -16.60 11.38 0.69
N ASN A 17 -15.65 10.71 0.06
CA ASN A 17 -15.83 10.07 -1.24
C ASN A 17 -15.60 8.58 -1.16
N ASN A 18 -16.48 7.78 -1.77
CA ASN A 18 -16.33 6.34 -1.82
C ASN A 18 -15.06 5.93 -2.59
N GLY A 19 -14.45 4.82 -2.17
CA GLY A 19 -13.31 4.21 -2.84
C GLY A 19 -12.18 3.87 -1.88
N TYR A 20 -11.47 2.79 -2.19
CA TYR A 20 -10.33 2.33 -1.38
C TYR A 20 -9.22 3.40 -1.33
N GLY A 21 -8.83 3.92 -2.49
CA GLY A 21 -7.80 4.94 -2.57
C GLY A 21 -8.22 6.25 -1.90
N ASN A 22 -9.49 6.67 -2.01
CA ASN A 22 -9.97 7.86 -1.30
C ASN A 22 -9.84 7.71 0.21
N ALA A 23 -10.18 6.56 0.78
CA ALA A 23 -10.00 6.31 2.21
C ALA A 23 -8.54 6.46 2.65
N LEU A 24 -7.59 5.94 1.85
CA LEU A 24 -6.16 6.08 2.13
C LEU A 24 -5.69 7.53 2.01
N ILE A 25 -6.07 8.23 0.95
CA ILE A 25 -5.69 9.63 0.70
C ILE A 25 -6.22 10.53 1.82
N GLU A 26 -7.49 10.37 2.19
CA GLU A 26 -8.10 11.15 3.28
C GLU A 26 -7.42 10.84 4.62
N GLY A 27 -7.14 9.56 4.91
CA GLY A 27 -6.40 9.15 6.12
C GLY A 27 -5.00 9.76 6.19
N ILE A 28 -4.24 9.71 5.11
CA ILE A 28 -2.88 10.30 5.01
C ILE A 28 -2.95 11.83 5.21
N ASN A 29 -3.90 12.50 4.56
CA ASN A 29 -4.02 13.96 4.66
C ASN A 29 -4.40 14.44 6.07
N ASN A 30 -5.19 13.65 6.80
CA ASN A 30 -5.60 13.92 8.18
C ASN A 30 -4.58 13.40 9.22
N CYS A 31 -3.51 12.74 8.80
CA CYS A 31 -2.46 12.28 9.72
C CYS A 31 -1.63 13.47 10.19
N GLU A 32 -1.55 13.64 11.52
CA GLU A 32 -0.83 14.74 12.20
C GLU A 32 0.49 14.27 12.85
N THR A 33 0.71 12.94 12.93
CA THR A 33 1.92 12.35 13.52
C THR A 33 3.09 12.38 12.55
N GLU A 34 4.31 12.29 13.04
CA GLU A 34 5.53 12.26 12.24
C GLU A 34 5.56 11.09 11.26
N TYR A 35 5.10 9.93 11.72
CA TYR A 35 5.01 8.71 10.90
C TYR A 35 3.55 8.32 10.68
N CYS A 36 3.29 7.78 9.51
CA CYS A 36 2.00 7.24 9.09
C CYS A 36 2.17 5.79 8.64
N CYS A 37 1.19 4.95 8.95
CA CYS A 37 1.13 3.59 8.45
C CYS A 37 -0.24 3.29 7.85
N ILE A 38 -0.25 2.71 6.66
CA ILE A 38 -1.44 2.14 6.05
C ILE A 38 -1.58 0.71 6.54
N ILE A 39 -2.70 0.39 7.17
CA ILE A 39 -3.01 -0.97 7.65
C ILE A 39 -4.51 -1.26 7.44
N ASN A 40 -4.83 -2.43 6.92
CA ASN A 40 -6.21 -2.86 6.74
C ASN A 40 -6.82 -3.29 8.08
N ALA A 41 -8.08 -2.94 8.30
CA ALA A 41 -8.81 -3.28 9.53
C ALA A 41 -9.46 -4.68 9.49
N ASP A 42 -9.11 -5.55 8.54
CA ASP A 42 -9.64 -6.91 8.40
C ASP A 42 -8.83 -7.97 9.17
N GLY A 43 -7.74 -7.55 9.82
CA GLY A 43 -6.88 -8.40 10.62
C GLY A 43 -5.83 -9.17 9.83
N SER A 44 -5.74 -8.99 8.50
CA SER A 44 -4.75 -9.70 7.67
C SER A 44 -3.34 -9.17 7.83
N MET A 45 -3.18 -7.86 8.01
CA MET A 45 -1.90 -7.20 8.24
C MET A 45 -1.54 -7.26 9.73
N ASP A 46 -0.48 -7.99 10.08
CA ASP A 46 -0.07 -8.18 11.48
C ASP A 46 0.73 -6.98 12.00
N PRO A 47 0.24 -6.28 13.04
CA PRO A 47 0.95 -5.14 13.63
C PRO A 47 2.33 -5.45 14.19
N LYS A 48 2.69 -6.72 14.42
CA LYS A 48 4.04 -7.11 14.92
C LYS A 48 5.16 -6.61 14.02
N TYR A 49 4.93 -6.48 12.70
CA TYR A 49 5.92 -5.99 11.73
C TYR A 49 6.17 -4.49 11.82
N LEU A 50 5.28 -3.73 12.48
CA LEU A 50 5.44 -2.27 12.63
C LEU A 50 6.74 -1.89 13.36
N LYS A 51 7.20 -2.72 14.30
CA LYS A 51 8.44 -2.46 15.03
C LYS A 51 9.65 -2.40 14.09
N ASP A 52 9.79 -3.41 13.23
CA ASP A 52 10.91 -3.49 12.29
C ASP A 52 10.79 -2.45 11.18
N MET A 53 9.58 -2.23 10.66
CA MET A 53 9.31 -1.16 9.69
C MET A 53 9.61 0.23 10.26
N MET A 54 9.30 0.49 11.54
CA MET A 54 9.60 1.76 12.21
C MET A 54 11.11 1.97 12.38
N LEU A 55 11.87 0.92 12.69
CA LEU A 55 13.33 1.03 12.77
C LEU A 55 13.93 1.44 11.43
N LEU A 56 13.47 0.84 10.34
CA LEU A 56 13.92 1.18 8.98
C LEU A 56 13.49 2.59 8.57
N SER A 57 12.30 3.03 8.96
CA SER A 57 11.75 4.33 8.56
C SER A 57 12.46 5.53 9.17
N LYS A 58 13.36 5.33 10.12
CA LYS A 58 14.22 6.43 10.66
C LYS A 58 15.17 6.99 9.61
N GLU A 59 15.66 6.12 8.71
CA GLU A 59 16.62 6.49 7.66
C GLU A 59 15.99 6.49 6.26
N ILE A 60 14.88 5.81 6.09
CA ILE A 60 14.18 5.61 4.81
C ILE A 60 12.83 6.33 4.84
N ASP A 61 12.43 6.94 3.72
CA ASP A 61 11.17 7.69 3.63
C ASP A 61 9.95 6.79 3.75
N LEU A 62 9.95 5.63 3.05
CA LEU A 62 8.84 4.68 3.02
C LEU A 62 9.34 3.24 3.13
N VAL A 63 8.69 2.44 3.96
CA VAL A 63 8.94 1.00 4.11
C VAL A 63 7.71 0.24 3.64
N TYR A 64 7.86 -0.55 2.59
CA TYR A 64 6.82 -1.38 2.00
C TYR A 64 6.84 -2.77 2.62
N GLY A 65 5.77 -3.19 3.27
CA GLY A 65 5.58 -4.60 3.63
C GLY A 65 5.54 -5.46 2.37
N SER A 66 6.11 -6.64 2.42
CA SER A 66 6.10 -7.56 1.29
C SER A 66 5.84 -8.98 1.72
N ARG A 67 4.83 -9.60 1.11
CA ARG A 67 4.47 -11.01 1.31
C ARG A 67 5.44 -11.94 0.60
N TYR A 68 6.18 -11.45 -0.38
CA TYR A 68 7.04 -12.26 -1.24
C TYR A 68 8.53 -12.06 -0.99
N GLN A 69 8.90 -11.21 -0.05
CA GLN A 69 10.29 -11.06 0.35
C GLN A 69 10.70 -12.17 1.32
N LYS A 70 11.75 -12.88 1.00
CA LYS A 70 12.32 -13.96 1.84
C LYS A 70 13.60 -13.49 2.54
N PRO A 71 13.88 -13.99 3.75
CA PRO A 71 13.02 -14.83 4.59
C PRO A 71 11.91 -14.03 5.29
N GLY A 72 10.82 -14.69 5.67
CA GLY A 72 9.79 -14.13 6.59
C GLY A 72 8.51 -13.64 5.93
N GLY A 73 8.48 -13.39 4.62
CA GLY A 73 7.25 -13.05 3.91
C GLY A 73 6.39 -14.28 3.58
N GLY A 74 5.07 -14.07 3.46
CA GLY A 74 4.09 -15.09 3.07
C GLY A 74 2.66 -14.54 3.10
N SER A 75 1.69 -15.29 2.55
CA SER A 75 0.26 -14.96 2.59
C SER A 75 -0.58 -16.23 2.76
N GLU A 76 -1.58 -16.14 3.61
CA GLU A 76 -2.66 -17.12 3.76
C GLU A 76 -3.96 -16.65 3.07
N ASP A 77 -4.02 -15.41 2.59
CA ASP A 77 -5.22 -14.79 1.99
C ASP A 77 -5.19 -14.74 0.46
N ASP A 78 -4.03 -14.99 -0.15
CA ASP A 78 -3.90 -14.99 -1.60
C ASP A 78 -4.44 -16.27 -2.24
N ASP A 79 -5.30 -16.08 -3.24
CA ASP A 79 -5.63 -17.10 -4.23
C ASP A 79 -4.62 -17.05 -5.41
N ILE A 80 -4.65 -18.09 -6.24
CA ILE A 80 -3.73 -18.23 -7.39
C ILE A 80 -3.84 -17.04 -8.35
N ILE A 81 -5.04 -16.53 -8.59
CA ILE A 81 -5.27 -15.40 -9.51
C ILE A 81 -4.63 -14.14 -8.96
N THR A 82 -4.82 -13.86 -7.66
CA THR A 82 -4.21 -12.72 -6.98
C THR A 82 -2.69 -12.84 -6.98
N LEU A 83 -2.15 -14.03 -6.69
CA LEU A 83 -0.73 -14.31 -6.69
C LEU A 83 -0.10 -14.04 -8.07
N VAL A 84 -0.65 -14.63 -9.13
CA VAL A 84 -0.14 -14.44 -10.50
C VAL A 84 -0.26 -12.99 -10.93
N GLY A 85 -1.39 -12.34 -10.65
CA GLY A 85 -1.61 -10.93 -10.95
C GLY A 85 -0.58 -10.03 -10.25
N ASN A 86 -0.30 -10.29 -8.96
CA ASN A 86 0.69 -9.50 -8.23
C ASN A 86 2.11 -9.68 -8.78
N PHE A 87 2.53 -10.91 -9.10
CA PHE A 87 3.82 -11.13 -9.75
C PHE A 87 3.92 -10.41 -11.09
N PHE A 88 2.88 -10.47 -11.91
CA PHE A 88 2.84 -9.78 -13.19
C PHE A 88 2.98 -8.25 -13.04
N PHE A 89 2.20 -7.63 -12.15
CA PHE A 89 2.28 -6.18 -11.94
C PHE A 89 3.58 -5.75 -11.25
N THR A 90 4.11 -6.55 -10.34
CA THR A 90 5.42 -6.31 -9.71
C THR A 90 6.54 -6.36 -10.75
N PHE A 91 6.51 -7.34 -11.65
CA PHE A 91 7.45 -7.46 -12.77
C PHE A 91 7.38 -6.24 -13.70
N LEU A 92 6.16 -5.84 -14.12
CA LEU A 92 5.97 -4.65 -14.95
C LEU A 92 6.49 -3.38 -14.26
N GLY A 93 6.14 -3.16 -13.00
CA GLY A 93 6.58 -2.01 -12.23
C GLY A 93 8.11 -1.95 -12.14
N ASN A 94 8.74 -3.08 -11.87
CA ASN A 94 10.20 -3.16 -11.77
C ASN A 94 10.89 -2.90 -13.11
N ILE A 95 10.38 -3.44 -14.23
CA ILE A 95 11.00 -3.23 -15.56
C ILE A 95 10.77 -1.80 -16.04
N LEU A 96 9.55 -1.29 -15.95
CA LEU A 96 9.20 -0.01 -16.57
C LEU A 96 9.73 1.19 -15.77
N PHE A 97 9.82 1.07 -14.42
CA PHE A 97 10.18 2.19 -13.54
C PHE A 97 11.40 1.93 -12.67
N ASN A 98 12.01 0.73 -12.76
CA ASN A 98 13.13 0.31 -11.89
C ASN A 98 12.79 0.48 -10.39
N LEU A 99 11.62 -0.02 -9.98
CA LEU A 99 11.10 0.18 -8.61
C LEU A 99 11.90 -0.61 -7.57
N LYS A 100 12.40 -1.80 -7.92
CA LYS A 100 13.10 -2.70 -6.98
C LYS A 100 12.24 -3.10 -5.78
N ILE A 101 10.94 -3.30 -6.00
CA ILE A 101 10.01 -3.81 -4.99
C ILE A 101 9.62 -5.26 -5.25
N THR A 102 9.13 -5.95 -4.23
CA THR A 102 8.80 -7.37 -4.28
C THR A 102 7.31 -7.66 -4.21
N ASP A 103 6.48 -6.66 -3.89
CA ASP A 103 5.02 -6.79 -3.76
C ASP A 103 4.33 -5.45 -4.03
N ILE A 104 3.94 -5.22 -5.30
CA ILE A 104 3.42 -3.90 -5.73
C ILE A 104 1.98 -3.65 -5.30
N LEU A 105 1.18 -4.70 -5.06
CA LEU A 105 -0.24 -4.57 -4.74
C LEU A 105 -0.51 -4.55 -3.24
N TYR A 106 0.50 -4.77 -2.40
CA TYR A 106 0.33 -4.81 -0.95
C TYR A 106 0.52 -3.43 -0.33
N THR A 107 -0.54 -2.90 0.25
CA THR A 107 -0.56 -1.53 0.77
C THR A 107 -0.17 -1.41 2.25
N PHE A 108 0.45 -2.42 2.85
CA PHE A 108 1.03 -2.31 4.17
C PHE A 108 2.31 -1.49 4.09
N VAL A 109 2.20 -0.17 4.23
CA VAL A 109 3.30 0.77 4.04
C VAL A 109 3.40 1.69 5.25
N LEU A 110 4.59 1.83 5.80
CA LEU A 110 4.93 2.73 6.90
C LEU A 110 6.00 3.72 6.46
N GLY A 111 5.89 4.96 6.88
CA GLY A 111 6.93 5.97 6.61
C GLY A 111 6.59 7.34 7.13
N LYS A 112 7.42 8.32 6.77
CA LYS A 112 7.22 9.72 7.16
C LYS A 112 5.94 10.27 6.55
N THR A 113 5.09 10.87 7.37
CA THR A 113 3.83 11.48 6.92
C THR A 113 4.07 12.55 5.85
N SER A 114 5.15 13.32 5.97
CA SER A 114 5.55 14.31 4.96
C SER A 114 5.86 13.67 3.60
N SER A 115 6.51 12.49 3.59
CA SER A 115 6.81 11.75 2.37
C SER A 115 5.54 11.23 1.70
N PHE A 116 4.58 10.68 2.47
CA PHE A 116 3.27 10.30 1.93
C PHE A 116 2.54 11.51 1.32
N LYS A 117 2.48 12.65 2.02
CA LYS A 117 1.80 13.85 1.54
C LYS A 117 2.47 14.42 0.27
N LYS A 118 3.80 14.34 0.17
CA LYS A 118 4.57 14.74 -1.02
C LYS A 118 4.15 13.96 -2.27
N LEU A 119 3.73 12.71 -2.15
CA LEU A 119 3.30 11.88 -3.29
C LEU A 119 2.06 12.46 -3.99
N ASN A 120 1.22 13.24 -3.32
CA ASN A 120 0.01 13.82 -3.89
C ASN A 120 -0.82 12.78 -4.67
N LEU A 121 -1.15 11.69 -3.98
CA LEU A 121 -1.88 10.54 -4.53
C LEU A 121 -3.26 10.99 -5.06
N LYS A 122 -3.73 10.38 -6.15
CA LYS A 122 -4.94 10.81 -6.88
C LYS A 122 -5.93 9.69 -7.16
N ASN A 123 -5.47 8.44 -7.22
CA ASN A 123 -6.36 7.34 -7.58
C ASN A 123 -7.30 6.97 -6.43
N SER A 124 -8.60 7.05 -6.68
CA SER A 124 -9.65 6.81 -5.70
C SER A 124 -9.91 5.32 -5.41
N ASP A 125 -9.43 4.43 -6.25
CA ASP A 125 -9.65 2.98 -6.21
C ASP A 125 -8.36 2.18 -6.01
N PHE A 126 -8.35 0.89 -6.36
CA PHE A 126 -7.18 0.00 -6.21
C PHE A 126 -5.97 0.37 -7.07
N ARG A 127 -6.09 1.29 -8.02
CA ARG A 127 -4.92 1.82 -8.75
C ARG A 127 -3.92 2.54 -7.84
N ILE A 128 -4.35 2.97 -6.65
CA ILE A 128 -3.46 3.57 -5.64
C ILE A 128 -2.33 2.62 -5.24
N CYS A 129 -2.53 1.29 -5.33
CA CYS A 129 -1.51 0.30 -5.01
C CYS A 129 -0.25 0.45 -5.90
N VAL A 130 -0.44 0.76 -7.18
CA VAL A 130 0.68 0.99 -8.12
C VAL A 130 1.08 2.45 -8.19
N GLU A 131 0.15 3.38 -8.00
CA GLU A 131 0.46 4.81 -7.95
C GLU A 131 1.47 5.14 -6.86
N LEU A 132 1.31 4.57 -5.67
CA LEU A 132 2.13 4.83 -4.50
C LEU A 132 3.62 4.52 -4.76
N PRO A 133 4.04 3.30 -5.15
CA PRO A 133 5.44 3.01 -5.42
C PRO A 133 5.97 3.69 -6.68
N ILE A 134 5.17 3.86 -7.73
CA ILE A 134 5.61 4.60 -8.94
C ILE A 134 5.92 6.04 -8.58
N LYS A 135 5.04 6.73 -7.87
CA LYS A 135 5.30 8.11 -7.42
C LYS A 135 6.46 8.20 -6.44
N SER A 136 6.64 7.23 -5.54
CA SER A 136 7.81 7.19 -4.66
C SER A 136 9.11 7.25 -5.47
N LYS A 137 9.18 6.48 -6.56
CA LYS A 137 10.32 6.52 -7.48
C LYS A 137 10.44 7.86 -8.21
N LEU A 138 9.33 8.37 -8.76
CA LEU A 138 9.33 9.63 -9.52
C LEU A 138 9.69 10.85 -8.66
N TYR A 139 9.31 10.87 -7.40
CA TYR A 139 9.66 11.94 -6.46
C TYR A 139 10.98 11.72 -5.74
N ASN A 140 11.77 10.72 -6.17
CA ASN A 140 13.09 10.38 -5.60
C ASN A 140 13.04 10.16 -4.08
N LEU A 141 11.97 9.56 -3.57
CA LEU A 141 11.92 9.13 -2.17
C LEU A 141 12.78 7.89 -2.00
N SER A 142 13.44 7.79 -0.85
CA SER A 142 14.09 6.54 -0.43
C SER A 142 13.04 5.54 0.05
N TYR A 143 13.12 4.28 -0.42
CA TYR A 143 12.22 3.23 0.05
C TYR A 143 12.87 1.86 -0.01
N ILE A 144 12.35 0.96 0.83
CA ILE A 144 12.81 -0.43 0.94
C ILE A 144 11.61 -1.34 1.18
N CYS A 145 11.73 -2.62 0.80
CA CYS A 145 10.78 -3.65 1.20
C CYS A 145 11.21 -4.29 2.52
N SER A 146 10.23 -4.65 3.35
CA SER A 146 10.39 -5.40 4.59
C SER A 146 9.50 -6.65 4.56
N PRO A 147 9.99 -7.83 4.94
CA PRO A 147 9.17 -9.03 4.95
C PRO A 147 7.93 -8.85 5.84
N SER A 148 6.78 -9.29 5.36
CA SER A 148 5.54 -9.29 6.12
C SER A 148 4.72 -10.53 5.79
N TYR A 149 4.19 -11.20 6.80
CA TYR A 149 3.30 -12.33 6.61
C TYR A 149 1.85 -11.87 6.74
N GLU A 150 1.08 -12.05 5.67
CA GLU A 150 -0.35 -11.74 5.63
C GLU A 150 -1.14 -12.93 6.16
N ARG A 151 -1.87 -12.72 7.24
CA ARG A 151 -2.78 -13.72 7.80
C ARG A 151 -4.08 -13.77 7.02
N LYS A 152 -4.81 -14.86 7.16
CA LYS A 152 -6.19 -14.92 6.69
C LYS A 152 -7.00 -13.82 7.39
N ARG A 153 -7.80 -13.08 6.62
CA ARG A 153 -8.67 -12.02 7.17
C ARG A 153 -9.65 -12.59 8.19
N ILE A 154 -9.87 -11.84 9.26
CA ILE A 154 -10.79 -12.22 10.35
C ILE A 154 -12.22 -11.82 9.99
N GLY A 155 -12.40 -10.76 9.19
CA GLY A 155 -13.71 -10.26 8.83
C GLY A 155 -13.74 -9.54 7.49
N GLY A 156 -14.96 -9.30 6.99
CA GLY A 156 -15.18 -8.64 5.70
C GLY A 156 -15.10 -9.60 4.51
N LYS A 157 -15.35 -9.04 3.33
CA LYS A 157 -15.21 -9.75 2.05
C LYS A 157 -14.20 -9.03 1.16
N LYS A 158 -13.45 -9.79 0.38
CA LYS A 158 -12.54 -9.25 -0.64
C LYS A 158 -13.32 -8.34 -1.59
N LYS A 159 -12.93 -7.07 -1.67
CA LYS A 159 -13.63 -6.06 -2.51
C LYS A 159 -13.01 -5.93 -3.89
N VAL A 160 -11.82 -6.45 -4.08
CA VAL A 160 -11.10 -6.43 -5.36
C VAL A 160 -11.80 -7.37 -6.35
N ASN A 161 -12.07 -6.85 -7.55
CA ASN A 161 -12.43 -7.66 -8.72
C ASN A 161 -11.18 -7.86 -9.58
N PRO A 162 -10.61 -9.09 -9.63
CA PRO A 162 -9.31 -9.31 -10.27
C PRO A 162 -9.24 -8.87 -11.74
N LEU A 163 -10.31 -9.08 -12.52
CA LEU A 163 -10.33 -8.70 -13.94
C LEU A 163 -10.50 -7.20 -14.14
N LYS A 164 -11.52 -6.61 -13.51
CA LYS A 164 -11.82 -5.18 -13.64
C LYS A 164 -10.70 -4.32 -13.07
N ASP A 165 -10.33 -4.58 -11.82
CA ASP A 165 -9.31 -3.77 -11.12
C ASP A 165 -7.92 -4.03 -11.71
N GLY A 166 -7.63 -5.27 -12.14
CA GLY A 166 -6.41 -5.62 -12.84
C GLY A 166 -6.24 -4.84 -14.16
N LEU A 167 -7.31 -4.73 -14.96
CA LEU A 167 -7.27 -3.93 -16.18
C LEU A 167 -7.03 -2.44 -15.89
N LEU A 168 -7.70 -1.89 -14.87
CA LEU A 168 -7.52 -0.49 -14.47
C LEU A 168 -6.08 -0.22 -13.98
N ILE A 169 -5.51 -1.15 -13.21
CA ILE A 169 -4.13 -1.09 -12.74
C ILE A 169 -3.15 -1.10 -13.92
N LEU A 170 -3.36 -2.00 -14.90
CA LEU A 170 -2.53 -2.06 -16.10
C LEU A 170 -2.57 -0.74 -16.88
N ILE A 171 -3.76 -0.19 -17.11
CA ILE A 171 -3.94 1.09 -17.79
C ILE A 171 -3.20 2.20 -17.03
N GLU A 172 -3.25 2.21 -15.71
CA GLU A 172 -2.58 3.23 -14.90
C GLU A 172 -1.04 3.13 -14.99
N ILE A 173 -0.48 1.91 -14.94
CA ILE A 173 0.95 1.66 -15.16
C ILE A 173 1.39 2.21 -16.53
N VAL A 174 0.63 1.89 -17.59
CA VAL A 174 0.94 2.38 -18.97
C VAL A 174 0.85 3.90 -19.05
N LYS A 175 -0.15 4.52 -18.44
CA LYS A 175 -0.28 5.99 -18.39
C LYS A 175 0.93 6.66 -17.73
N TYR A 176 1.39 6.16 -16.58
CA TYR A 176 2.59 6.68 -15.92
C TYR A 176 3.82 6.52 -16.82
N PHE A 177 3.99 5.36 -17.44
CA PHE A 177 5.13 5.10 -18.32
C PHE A 177 5.16 6.05 -19.52
N LEU A 178 4.01 6.29 -20.16
CA LEU A 178 3.93 7.22 -21.31
C LEU A 178 4.15 8.69 -20.91
N ARG A 179 3.79 9.08 -19.67
CA ARG A 179 4.03 10.44 -19.16
C ARG A 179 5.49 10.73 -18.86
N ILE A 180 6.27 9.72 -18.49
CA ILE A 180 7.71 9.88 -18.19
C ILE A 180 8.53 10.01 -19.47
N LYS A 181 8.06 9.44 -20.58
CA LYS A 181 8.74 9.50 -21.88
C LYS A 181 8.50 10.80 -22.65
N LYS A 182 7.60 11.66 -22.18
CA LYS A 182 7.38 13.02 -22.71
C LYS A 182 8.17 14.05 -21.91
#